data_014a55f1c0748c53b18974d7c0996dad
#
_entry.id   014a55f1c0748c53b18974d7c0996dad
#
_cell.length_a   1.000
_cell.length_b   1.000
_cell.length_c   1.000
_cell.angle_alpha   90.00
_cell.angle_beta   90.00
_cell.angle_gamma   90.00
#
_symmetry.space_group_name_H-M   'P 1'
#
loop_
_entity.id
_entity.type
_entity.pdbx_description
1 polymer ?
#
loop_
_entity_poly.entity_id
_entity_poly.type
_entity_poly.pdbx_seq_one_letter_code
_entity_poly.pdbx_strand_id
1 'polypeptide(L)'
;GDVYKRQSPYRYVLSCRWKEDFLPTDRSSFYRMLSHADFYTYFARLHAAYTRFDSLEDALSVYPGTPMEKLCAFLEVSAKSPQKKLNMFLRWMIRKESEVDFGIWKSFDRRDLLIPLDTHVCRVAYLLGLTDTETFSLKNARNITEALAEVFPDDPCLGDFALFGSGVNGVL
;
A
#
# COMPACT_ATOMS: atom_id res chain seq x y z
N GLY A 1 21.06 16.31 -5.23
CA GLY A 1 19.92 15.83 -4.45
C GLY A 1 18.70 16.74 -4.43
N ASP A 2 18.83 18.08 -4.67
CA ASP A 2 17.70 19.02 -4.47
C ASP A 2 16.81 19.28 -5.70
N VAL A 3 17.22 18.84 -6.88
CA VAL A 3 16.46 19.08 -8.11
C VAL A 3 15.13 18.30 -8.11
N TYR A 4 15.11 17.12 -7.51
CA TYR A 4 13.91 16.26 -7.47
C TYR A 4 12.85 16.70 -6.45
N LYS A 5 13.22 17.44 -5.42
CA LYS A 5 12.27 17.95 -4.39
C LYS A 5 11.33 19.05 -4.90
N ARG A 6 11.66 19.68 -6.02
CA ARG A 6 10.89 20.80 -6.59
C ARG A 6 9.98 20.42 -7.77
N GLN A 7 10.05 19.20 -8.27
CA GLN A 7 9.20 18.74 -9.37
C GLN A 7 8.02 17.93 -8.83
N SER A 8 6.81 18.24 -9.34
CA SER A 8 5.64 17.39 -9.08
C SER A 8 5.95 15.95 -9.56
N PRO A 9 5.76 14.91 -8.73
CA PRO A 9 5.92 13.52 -9.15
C PRO A 9 5.11 13.19 -10.41
N TYR A 10 3.92 13.73 -10.53
CA TYR A 10 3.07 13.60 -11.71
C TYR A 10 3.75 14.14 -12.99
N ARG A 11 4.32 15.37 -12.91
CA ARG A 11 5.04 15.97 -14.05
C ARG A 11 6.29 15.17 -14.42
N TYR A 12 6.98 14.62 -13.42
CA TYR A 12 8.14 13.76 -13.66
C TYR A 12 7.74 12.49 -14.42
N VAL A 13 6.65 11.83 -14.02
CA VAL A 13 6.14 10.66 -14.73
C VAL A 13 5.80 11.00 -16.19
N LEU A 14 5.05 12.08 -16.42
CA LEU A 14 4.63 12.48 -17.78
C LEU A 14 5.78 12.96 -18.66
N SER A 15 6.84 13.53 -18.09
CA SER A 15 8.00 14.02 -18.85
C SER A 15 8.85 12.91 -19.46
N CYS A 16 8.63 11.66 -19.07
CA CYS A 16 9.43 10.49 -19.47
C CYS A 16 10.93 10.57 -19.09
N ARG A 17 11.38 11.54 -18.29
CA ARG A 17 12.79 11.68 -17.84
C ARG A 17 13.27 10.47 -17.05
N TRP A 18 12.38 9.76 -16.38
CA TRP A 18 12.68 8.52 -15.69
C TRP A 18 13.30 7.44 -16.61
N LYS A 19 13.13 7.54 -17.95
CA LYS A 19 13.76 6.63 -18.91
C LYS A 19 15.28 6.84 -19.01
N GLU A 20 15.74 8.04 -18.68
CA GLU A 20 17.16 8.40 -18.63
C GLU A 20 17.75 8.12 -17.25
N ASP A 21 16.94 8.39 -16.18
CA ASP A 21 17.36 8.22 -14.79
C ASP A 21 17.41 6.75 -14.36
N PHE A 22 16.58 5.89 -14.96
CA PHE A 22 16.49 4.46 -14.68
C PHE A 22 16.59 3.64 -15.94
N LEU A 23 17.42 2.60 -15.93
CA LEU A 23 17.57 1.70 -17.09
C LEU A 23 16.86 0.38 -16.81
N PRO A 24 16.10 -0.18 -17.79
CA PRO A 24 15.38 -1.44 -17.63
C PRO A 24 16.29 -2.66 -17.45
N THR A 25 17.56 -2.53 -17.83
CA THR A 25 18.59 -3.57 -17.70
C THR A 25 19.43 -3.46 -16.44
N ASP A 26 19.39 -2.32 -15.74
CA ASP A 26 20.18 -2.09 -14.54
C ASP A 26 19.54 -2.76 -13.31
N ARG A 27 20.15 -3.83 -12.85
CA ARG A 27 19.74 -4.62 -11.68
C ARG A 27 20.41 -4.17 -10.40
N SER A 28 21.26 -3.14 -10.43
CA SER A 28 21.85 -2.57 -9.23
C SER A 28 20.76 -1.99 -8.30
N SER A 29 21.01 -2.08 -6.99
CA SER A 29 20.07 -1.56 -6.00
C SER A 29 20.04 -0.04 -6.07
N PHE A 30 18.83 0.53 -6.19
CA PHE A 30 18.60 1.96 -6.06
C PHE A 30 18.10 2.31 -4.66
N TYR A 31 17.18 1.51 -4.13
CA TYR A 31 16.63 1.72 -2.79
C TYR A 31 16.27 0.39 -2.13
N ARG A 32 17.02 0.00 -1.11
CA ARG A 32 16.87 -1.27 -0.39
C ARG A 32 16.92 -2.47 -1.35
N MET A 33 15.80 -3.18 -1.50
CA MET A 33 15.67 -4.36 -2.38
C MET A 33 15.19 -4.01 -3.80
N LEU A 34 14.92 -2.73 -4.08
CA LEU A 34 14.44 -2.28 -5.39
C LEU A 34 15.62 -1.82 -6.26
N SER A 35 15.70 -2.36 -7.46
CA SER A 35 16.68 -2.02 -8.48
C SER A 35 16.24 -0.82 -9.33
N HIS A 36 17.17 -0.26 -10.12
CA HIS A 36 16.83 0.73 -11.15
C HIS A 36 15.79 0.18 -12.15
N ALA A 37 15.89 -1.09 -12.53
CA ALA A 37 14.93 -1.73 -13.42
C ALA A 37 13.51 -1.81 -12.83
N ASP A 38 13.38 -2.01 -11.52
CA ASP A 38 12.07 -2.00 -10.86
C ASP A 38 11.45 -0.60 -10.91
N PHE A 39 12.24 0.44 -10.64
CA PHE A 39 11.76 1.83 -10.77
C PHE A 39 11.39 2.19 -12.19
N TYR A 40 12.18 1.76 -13.18
CA TYR A 40 11.82 1.92 -14.60
C TYR A 40 10.44 1.32 -14.88
N THR A 41 10.19 0.10 -14.45
CA THR A 41 8.93 -0.60 -14.66
C THR A 41 7.76 0.13 -13.99
N TYR A 42 7.92 0.58 -12.73
CA TYR A 42 6.88 1.31 -12.01
C TYR A 42 6.54 2.64 -12.69
N PHE A 43 7.55 3.41 -13.11
CA PHE A 43 7.30 4.67 -13.82
C PHE A 43 6.67 4.47 -15.19
N ALA A 44 7.05 3.42 -15.94
CA ALA A 44 6.42 3.07 -17.20
C ALA A 44 4.92 2.78 -17.03
N ARG A 45 4.54 2.06 -15.97
CA ARG A 45 3.15 1.76 -15.65
C ARG A 45 2.37 2.99 -15.24
N LEU A 46 2.94 3.82 -14.38
CA LEU A 46 2.32 5.08 -13.97
C LEU A 46 2.14 6.01 -15.18
N HIS A 47 3.13 6.09 -16.07
CA HIS A 47 3.02 6.87 -17.30
C HIS A 47 1.89 6.35 -18.19
N ALA A 48 1.81 5.03 -18.40
CA ALA A 48 0.74 4.42 -19.18
C ALA A 48 -0.65 4.66 -18.55
N ALA A 49 -0.74 4.61 -17.23
CA ALA A 49 -1.98 4.92 -16.52
C ALA A 49 -2.40 6.38 -16.74
N TYR A 50 -1.52 7.33 -16.45
CA TYR A 50 -1.83 8.76 -16.58
C TYR A 50 -2.04 9.26 -18.03
N THR A 51 -1.64 8.50 -19.03
CA THR A 51 -1.92 8.80 -20.43
C THR A 51 -3.26 8.23 -20.92
N ARG A 52 -3.85 7.29 -20.19
CA ARG A 52 -5.06 6.56 -20.60
C ARG A 52 -6.27 6.81 -19.69
N PHE A 53 -6.03 7.22 -18.45
CA PHE A 53 -7.04 7.40 -17.42
C PHE A 53 -6.87 8.76 -16.75
N ASP A 54 -7.93 9.29 -16.21
CA ASP A 54 -7.92 10.59 -15.51
C ASP A 54 -7.19 10.53 -14.17
N SER A 55 -7.15 9.34 -13.56
CA SER A 55 -6.49 9.10 -12.27
C SER A 55 -5.91 7.69 -12.16
N LEU A 56 -5.04 7.48 -11.18
CA LEU A 56 -4.58 6.14 -10.83
C LEU A 56 -5.74 5.28 -10.27
N GLU A 57 -6.69 5.88 -9.58
CA GLU A 57 -7.90 5.23 -9.09
C GLU A 57 -8.68 4.61 -10.26
N ASP A 58 -8.91 5.37 -11.33
CA ASP A 58 -9.59 4.89 -12.54
C ASP A 58 -8.79 3.78 -13.22
N ALA A 59 -7.47 3.93 -13.30
CA ALA A 59 -6.59 2.90 -13.86
C ALA A 59 -6.65 1.57 -13.06
N LEU A 60 -6.84 1.64 -11.75
CA LEU A 60 -6.99 0.44 -10.91
C LEU A 60 -8.38 -0.20 -11.04
N SER A 61 -9.41 0.57 -11.40
CA SER A 61 -10.79 0.07 -11.51
C SER A 61 -10.97 -1.03 -12.56
N VAL A 62 -10.10 -1.09 -13.57
CA VAL A 62 -10.14 -2.11 -14.64
C VAL A 62 -9.66 -3.49 -14.19
N TYR A 63 -8.95 -3.59 -13.07
CA TYR A 63 -8.49 -4.86 -12.52
C TYR A 63 -9.55 -5.48 -11.61
N PRO A 64 -9.68 -6.83 -11.57
CA PRO A 64 -10.61 -7.51 -10.66
C PRO A 64 -10.04 -7.57 -9.23
N GLY A 65 -10.91 -7.84 -8.25
CA GLY A 65 -10.54 -8.15 -6.87
C GLY A 65 -10.59 -6.96 -5.92
N THR A 66 -10.01 -7.16 -4.74
CA THR A 66 -9.89 -6.15 -3.67
C THR A 66 -8.94 -5.02 -4.06
N PRO A 67 -8.96 -3.86 -3.38
CA PRO A 67 -8.04 -2.75 -3.67
C PRO A 67 -6.56 -3.19 -3.69
N MET A 68 -6.16 -4.08 -2.76
CA MET A 68 -4.81 -4.62 -2.70
C MET A 68 -4.48 -5.51 -3.91
N GLU A 69 -5.39 -6.38 -4.31
CA GLU A 69 -5.22 -7.27 -5.48
C GLU A 69 -5.14 -6.46 -6.78
N LYS A 70 -5.97 -5.43 -6.93
CA LYS A 70 -5.93 -4.50 -8.07
C LYS A 70 -4.59 -3.77 -8.16
N LEU A 71 -4.09 -3.23 -7.04
CA LEU A 71 -2.81 -2.53 -6.99
C LEU A 71 -1.64 -3.48 -7.25
N CYS A 72 -1.69 -4.71 -6.72
CA CYS A 72 -0.69 -5.73 -7.01
C CYS A 72 -0.68 -6.11 -8.50
N ALA A 73 -1.84 -6.29 -9.11
CA ALA A 73 -1.96 -6.59 -10.54
C ALA A 73 -1.42 -5.43 -11.41
N PHE A 74 -1.75 -4.19 -11.05
CA PHE A 74 -1.24 -3.01 -11.72
C PHE A 74 0.30 -2.93 -11.66
N LEU A 75 0.90 -3.21 -10.50
CA LEU A 75 2.35 -3.17 -10.30
C LEU A 75 3.07 -4.46 -10.73
N GLU A 76 2.33 -5.51 -11.13
CA GLU A 76 2.84 -6.88 -11.40
C GLU A 76 3.66 -7.46 -10.24
N VAL A 77 3.20 -7.20 -9.03
CA VAL A 77 3.77 -7.81 -7.81
C VAL A 77 2.84 -8.88 -7.25
N SER A 78 3.42 -9.80 -6.48
CA SER A 78 2.65 -10.90 -5.90
C SER A 78 1.66 -10.42 -4.84
N ALA A 79 0.38 -10.77 -5.01
CA ALA A 79 -0.65 -10.57 -3.99
C ALA A 79 -0.66 -11.67 -2.91
N LYS A 80 0.30 -12.61 -2.91
CA LYS A 80 0.35 -13.74 -1.96
C LYS A 80 1.00 -13.37 -0.61
N SER A 81 1.59 -12.19 -0.49
CA SER A 81 2.19 -11.68 0.76
C SER A 81 1.34 -10.55 1.35
N PRO A 82 1.53 -10.18 2.62
CA PRO A 82 0.75 -9.12 3.29
C PRO A 82 0.89 -7.73 2.68
N GLN A 83 1.88 -7.49 1.83
CA GLN A 83 2.08 -6.23 1.08
C GLN A 83 1.90 -4.97 1.94
N LYS A 84 2.56 -4.90 3.12
CA LYS A 84 2.40 -3.81 4.10
C LYS A 84 2.40 -2.42 3.45
N LYS A 85 3.40 -2.13 2.59
CA LYS A 85 3.55 -0.80 1.99
C LYS A 85 2.39 -0.44 1.05
N LEU A 86 1.89 -1.41 0.30
CA LEU A 86 0.75 -1.20 -0.61
C LEU A 86 -0.53 -0.99 0.19
N ASN A 87 -0.76 -1.77 1.26
CA ASN A 87 -1.91 -1.58 2.14
C ASN A 87 -1.84 -0.24 2.90
N MET A 88 -0.65 0.21 3.32
CA MET A 88 -0.49 1.57 3.87
C MET A 88 -0.86 2.65 2.85
N PHE A 89 -0.39 2.51 1.61
CA PHE A 89 -0.73 3.45 0.54
C PHE A 89 -2.23 3.47 0.27
N LEU A 90 -2.87 2.31 0.14
CA LEU A 90 -4.31 2.20 -0.05
C LEU A 90 -5.08 2.82 1.11
N ARG A 91 -4.66 2.58 2.34
CA ARG A 91 -5.25 3.22 3.53
C ARG A 91 -5.21 4.74 3.41
N TRP A 92 -4.05 5.31 3.09
CA TRP A 92 -3.92 6.77 2.93
C TRP A 92 -4.82 7.33 1.84
N MET A 93 -5.00 6.60 0.74
CA MET A 93 -5.78 7.09 -0.39
C MET A 93 -7.29 6.93 -0.20
N ILE A 94 -7.74 5.90 0.52
CA ILE A 94 -9.16 5.49 0.61
C ILE A 94 -9.84 5.98 1.89
N ARG A 95 -9.15 5.91 3.05
CA ARG A 95 -9.78 6.28 4.34
C ARG A 95 -10.02 7.77 4.43
N LYS A 96 -11.26 8.12 4.75
CA LYS A 96 -11.73 9.49 5.01
C LYS A 96 -11.83 9.71 6.52
N GLU A 97 -12.02 10.97 6.91
CA GLU A 97 -12.25 11.36 8.30
C GLU A 97 -11.09 10.96 9.23
N SER A 98 -9.85 11.05 8.71
CA SER A 98 -8.62 10.75 9.41
C SER A 98 -7.69 11.97 9.34
N GLU A 99 -6.98 12.27 10.44
CA GLU A 99 -5.99 13.36 10.48
C GLU A 99 -4.70 13.02 9.70
N VAL A 100 -4.50 11.75 9.36
CA VAL A 100 -3.26 11.26 8.74
C VAL A 100 -3.46 10.64 7.36
N ASP A 101 -4.70 10.30 6.99
CA ASP A 101 -5.03 9.71 5.70
C ASP A 101 -5.67 10.77 4.80
N PHE A 102 -5.40 10.72 3.48
CA PHE A 102 -5.86 11.73 2.54
C PHE A 102 -7.31 11.53 2.11
N GLY A 103 -7.79 10.30 1.98
CA GLY A 103 -9.17 9.95 1.63
C GLY A 103 -9.65 10.55 0.30
N ILE A 104 -8.76 10.65 -0.69
CA ILE A 104 -9.05 11.28 -1.98
C ILE A 104 -9.68 10.32 -2.99
N TRP A 105 -9.49 9.01 -2.82
CA TRP A 105 -10.12 7.99 -3.65
C TRP A 105 -11.55 7.73 -3.19
N LYS A 106 -12.49 7.61 -4.14
CA LYS A 106 -13.92 7.51 -3.86
C LYS A 106 -14.55 6.21 -4.36
N SER A 107 -13.90 5.53 -5.30
CA SER A 107 -14.41 4.31 -5.94
C SER A 107 -14.15 3.05 -5.12
N PHE A 108 -13.37 3.15 -4.06
CA PHE A 108 -13.05 2.03 -3.16
C PHE A 108 -13.68 2.22 -1.79
N ASP A 109 -14.12 1.10 -1.22
CA ASP A 109 -14.67 1.07 0.13
C ASP A 109 -13.55 0.81 1.16
N ARG A 110 -13.54 1.56 2.26
CA ARG A 110 -12.60 1.34 3.37
C ARG A 110 -12.79 0.00 4.08
N ARG A 111 -13.97 -0.62 3.94
CA ARG A 111 -14.25 -1.98 4.44
C ARG A 111 -13.46 -3.07 3.71
N ASP A 112 -13.04 -2.79 2.47
CA ASP A 112 -12.25 -3.72 1.66
C ASP A 112 -10.73 -3.59 1.88
N LEU A 113 -10.31 -2.69 2.79
CA LEU A 113 -8.91 -2.51 3.15
C LEU A 113 -8.41 -3.65 4.01
N LEU A 114 -7.18 -4.05 3.76
CA LEU A 114 -6.45 -5.01 4.59
C LEU A 114 -5.49 -4.26 5.51
N ILE A 115 -5.43 -4.67 6.78
CA ILE A 115 -4.51 -4.06 7.75
C ILE A 115 -3.06 -4.10 7.23
N PRO A 116 -2.30 -2.99 7.34
CA PRO A 116 -0.88 -2.95 6.98
C PRO A 116 -0.02 -3.76 7.96
N LEU A 117 -0.03 -5.08 7.81
CA LEU A 117 0.61 -6.00 8.73
C LEU A 117 2.13 -5.83 8.80
N ASP A 118 2.66 -5.74 10.03
CA ASP A 118 4.09 -5.86 10.33
C ASP A 118 4.31 -6.74 11.57
N THR A 119 5.56 -6.87 12.00
CA THR A 119 5.92 -7.71 13.16
C THR A 119 5.35 -7.19 14.47
N HIS A 120 5.24 -5.86 14.64
CA HIS A 120 4.64 -5.26 15.84
C HIS A 120 3.13 -5.50 15.86
N VAL A 121 2.45 -5.24 14.75
CA VAL A 121 1.01 -5.50 14.60
C VAL A 121 0.70 -6.98 14.78
N CYS A 122 1.49 -7.91 14.21
CA CYS A 122 1.34 -9.35 14.42
C CYS A 122 1.37 -9.71 15.92
N ARG A 123 2.40 -9.23 16.62
CA ARG A 123 2.60 -9.52 18.03
C ARG A 123 1.47 -8.98 18.90
N VAL A 124 1.12 -7.70 18.73
CA VAL A 124 0.07 -7.06 19.53
C VAL A 124 -1.28 -7.71 19.27
N ALA A 125 -1.61 -7.99 18.00
CA ALA A 125 -2.84 -8.69 17.64
C ALA A 125 -2.93 -10.09 18.26
N TYR A 126 -1.83 -10.83 18.31
CA TYR A 126 -1.75 -12.13 18.98
C TYR A 126 -1.98 -11.99 20.50
N LEU A 127 -1.31 -11.04 21.16
CA LEU A 127 -1.46 -10.79 22.59
C LEU A 127 -2.89 -10.37 22.98
N LEU A 128 -3.59 -9.68 22.08
CA LEU A 128 -4.98 -9.26 22.27
C LEU A 128 -6.01 -10.34 21.87
N GLY A 129 -5.55 -11.51 21.37
CA GLY A 129 -6.44 -12.59 20.94
C GLY A 129 -7.19 -12.32 19.64
N LEU A 130 -6.75 -11.35 18.83
CA LEU A 130 -7.31 -11.09 17.49
C LEU A 130 -6.87 -12.11 16.44
N THR A 131 -5.89 -12.94 16.76
CA THR A 131 -5.36 -14.00 15.93
C THR A 131 -4.66 -15.06 16.78
N ASP A 132 -4.58 -16.28 16.26
CA ASP A 132 -3.95 -17.43 16.92
C ASP A 132 -2.44 -17.54 16.62
N THR A 133 -1.86 -16.60 15.86
CA THR A 133 -0.48 -16.70 15.38
C THR A 133 0.21 -15.36 15.18
N GLU A 134 1.51 -15.31 15.46
CA GLU A 134 2.37 -14.16 15.14
C GLU A 134 2.98 -14.24 13.72
N THR A 135 2.51 -15.17 12.89
CA THR A 135 3.09 -15.38 11.55
C THR A 135 2.83 -14.19 10.63
N PHE A 136 3.88 -13.64 10.04
CA PHE A 136 3.77 -12.61 9.01
C PHE A 136 3.30 -13.22 7.69
N SER A 137 2.00 -13.30 7.49
CA SER A 137 1.37 -13.90 6.32
C SER A 137 0.11 -13.14 5.89
N LEU A 138 -0.28 -13.30 4.62
CA LEU A 138 -1.52 -12.73 4.10
C LEU A 138 -2.75 -13.29 4.84
N LYS A 139 -2.73 -14.59 5.17
CA LYS A 139 -3.81 -15.22 5.94
C LYS A 139 -3.96 -14.54 7.30
N ASN A 140 -2.85 -14.29 7.99
CA ASN A 140 -2.89 -13.62 9.29
C ASN A 140 -3.38 -12.16 9.18
N ALA A 141 -2.96 -11.44 8.13
CA ALA A 141 -3.48 -10.08 7.87
C ALA A 141 -5.00 -10.08 7.69
N ARG A 142 -5.55 -11.08 6.99
CA ARG A 142 -7.01 -11.24 6.81
C ARG A 142 -7.70 -11.55 8.14
N ASN A 143 -7.20 -12.51 8.89
CA ASN A 143 -7.77 -12.88 10.20
C ASN A 143 -7.84 -11.67 11.15
N ILE A 144 -6.75 -10.90 11.24
CA ILE A 144 -6.71 -9.69 12.09
C ILE A 144 -7.70 -8.63 11.57
N THR A 145 -7.77 -8.43 10.25
CA THR A 145 -8.73 -7.49 9.65
C THR A 145 -10.17 -7.90 9.92
N GLU A 146 -10.50 -9.18 9.81
CA GLU A 146 -11.81 -9.73 10.11
C GLU A 146 -12.18 -9.56 11.59
N ALA A 147 -11.26 -9.83 12.52
CA ALA A 147 -11.47 -9.60 13.95
C ALA A 147 -11.68 -8.10 14.26
N LEU A 148 -10.93 -7.21 13.59
CA LEU A 148 -11.14 -5.77 13.73
C LEU A 148 -12.48 -5.30 13.12
N ALA A 149 -12.98 -5.97 12.07
CA ALA A 149 -14.28 -5.65 11.50
C ALA A 149 -15.46 -5.95 12.44
N GLU A 150 -15.30 -6.86 13.41
CA GLU A 150 -16.31 -7.07 14.45
C GLU A 150 -16.45 -5.85 15.38
N VAL A 151 -15.36 -5.10 15.58
CA VAL A 151 -15.32 -3.89 16.43
C VAL A 151 -15.58 -2.63 15.61
N PHE A 152 -15.04 -2.58 14.40
CA PHE A 152 -15.09 -1.43 13.46
C PHE A 152 -15.65 -1.87 12.10
N PRO A 153 -16.96 -2.20 12.00
CA PRO A 153 -17.52 -2.81 10.79
C PRO A 153 -17.42 -1.93 9.55
N ASP A 154 -17.41 -0.62 9.72
CA ASP A 154 -17.29 0.32 8.58
C ASP A 154 -15.84 0.71 8.24
N ASP A 155 -14.88 0.39 9.11
CA ASP A 155 -13.47 0.75 8.92
C ASP A 155 -12.54 -0.15 9.74
N PRO A 156 -12.31 -1.41 9.33
CA PRO A 156 -11.47 -2.33 10.08
C PRO A 156 -10.04 -1.82 10.32
N CYS A 157 -9.51 -1.00 9.40
CA CYS A 157 -8.19 -0.42 9.52
C CYS A 157 -8.09 0.72 10.56
N LEU A 158 -9.20 1.12 11.20
CA LEU A 158 -9.16 2.07 12.31
C LEU A 158 -8.35 1.53 13.49
N GLY A 159 -8.38 0.21 13.73
CA GLY A 159 -7.60 -0.45 14.78
C GLY A 159 -6.09 -0.46 14.56
N ASP A 160 -5.61 -0.21 13.33
CA ASP A 160 -4.17 -0.26 13.00
C ASP A 160 -3.33 0.71 13.86
N PHE A 161 -3.84 1.91 14.09
CA PHE A 161 -3.15 2.90 14.91
C PHE A 161 -2.98 2.45 16.37
N ALA A 162 -4.00 1.82 16.93
CA ALA A 162 -3.95 1.31 18.29
C ALA A 162 -2.96 0.13 18.39
N LEU A 163 -3.02 -0.82 17.45
CA LEU A 163 -2.12 -1.96 17.43
C LEU A 163 -0.65 -1.54 17.22
N PHE A 164 -0.40 -0.66 16.25
CA PHE A 164 0.94 -0.15 15.97
C PHE A 164 1.48 0.69 17.15
N GLY A 165 0.68 1.61 17.67
CA GLY A 165 1.07 2.49 18.79
C GLY A 165 1.39 1.70 20.06
N SER A 166 0.60 0.69 20.40
CA SER A 166 0.85 -0.18 21.56
C SER A 166 2.13 -0.99 21.38
N GLY A 167 2.40 -1.49 20.18
CA GLY A 167 3.60 -2.26 19.89
C GLY A 167 4.89 -1.45 19.90
N VAL A 168 4.86 -0.20 19.46
CA VAL A 168 6.03 0.68 19.43
C VAL A 168 6.33 1.25 20.81
N ASN A 169 5.32 1.58 21.60
CA ASN A 169 5.49 2.19 22.93
C ASN A 169 5.70 1.15 24.04
N GLY A 170 5.73 -0.14 23.73
CA GLY A 170 5.96 -1.19 24.72
C GLY A 170 4.89 -1.27 25.81
N VAL A 171 3.65 -0.89 25.49
CA VAL A 171 2.51 -0.91 26.42
C VAL A 171 1.96 -2.33 26.60
N LEU A 172 2.30 -3.24 25.68
CA LEU A 172 1.96 -4.68 25.69
C LEU A 172 3.20 -5.53 25.45
#